data_7826c1213938a8ede5ff1a660c559985
#
_entry.id   7826c1213938a8ede5ff1a660c559985
#
_cell.length_a   1.000
_cell.length_b   1.000
_cell.length_c   1.000
_cell.angle_alpha   90.00
_cell.angle_beta   90.00
_cell.angle_gamma   90.00
#
_symmetry.space_group_name_H-M   'P 1'
#
loop_
_entity.id
_entity.type
_entity.pdbx_description
1 polymer ?
#
loop_
_entity_poly.entity_id
_entity_poly.type
_entity_poly.pdbx_seq_one_letter_code
_entity_poly.pdbx_strand_id
1 'polypeptide(L)'
;DMLSFLLDVTYEPFDRKLTDTEIIGVAYAMIIGGLETTQYAIAHQAVMLIDDPDLYVDLDKNREKINAFVEESLRVKAPTQGLSTRMTTQDEVFQGVEVPKGSILHLRYGAANVDPDTFECPHEIDLNRKALTRHLTFSQGHRTCPGNGISRLEQNIAWNCLMDRIEK
;
A
#
# COMPACT_ATOMS: atom_id res chain seq x y z
N ASP A 1 19.79 -1.20 -16.27
CA ASP A 1 18.37 -1.35 -15.90
C ASP A 1 18.17 -2.49 -14.90
N MET A 2 16.94 -2.68 -14.42
CA MET A 2 16.60 -3.68 -13.41
C MET A 2 16.86 -5.11 -13.88
N LEU A 3 16.52 -5.44 -15.14
CA LEU A 3 16.75 -6.79 -15.65
C LEU A 3 18.23 -7.10 -15.76
N SER A 4 19.03 -6.15 -16.23
CA SER A 4 20.50 -6.29 -16.25
C SER A 4 21.06 -6.51 -14.84
N PHE A 5 20.54 -5.79 -13.85
CA PHE A 5 20.92 -6.01 -12.46
C PHE A 5 20.57 -7.42 -11.96
N LEU A 6 19.36 -7.91 -12.24
CA LEU A 6 18.93 -9.26 -11.83
C LEU A 6 19.75 -10.37 -12.49
N LEU A 7 20.27 -10.17 -13.72
CA LEU A 7 21.14 -11.12 -14.41
C LEU A 7 22.52 -11.22 -13.75
N ASP A 8 23.00 -10.14 -13.14
CA ASP A 8 24.36 -10.08 -12.63
C ASP A 8 24.47 -10.23 -11.11
N VAL A 9 23.38 -9.98 -10.37
CA VAL A 9 23.39 -10.04 -8.90
C VAL A 9 23.65 -11.47 -8.40
N THR A 10 24.52 -11.59 -7.39
CA THR A 10 24.67 -12.82 -6.62
C THR A 10 23.68 -12.78 -5.46
N TYR A 11 22.82 -13.80 -5.34
CA TYR A 11 21.89 -13.93 -4.24
C TYR A 11 22.60 -14.56 -3.04
N GLU A 12 23.02 -13.71 -2.12
CA GLU A 12 23.87 -14.08 -0.97
C GLU A 12 23.38 -15.31 -0.17
N PRO A 13 22.07 -15.48 0.12
CA PRO A 13 21.61 -16.63 0.89
C PRO A 13 21.90 -17.98 0.24
N PHE A 14 22.13 -18.03 -1.07
CA PHE A 14 22.42 -19.26 -1.81
C PHE A 14 23.80 -19.22 -2.50
N ASP A 15 24.54 -18.12 -2.35
CA ASP A 15 25.85 -17.88 -2.98
C ASP A 15 25.88 -18.23 -4.49
N ARG A 16 24.84 -17.81 -5.20
CA ARG A 16 24.70 -18.04 -6.65
C ARG A 16 23.92 -16.91 -7.33
N LYS A 17 24.06 -16.81 -8.63
CA LYS A 17 23.18 -15.97 -9.47
C LYS A 17 21.75 -16.51 -9.46
N LEU A 18 20.81 -15.64 -9.76
CA LEU A 18 19.41 -16.02 -9.99
C LEU A 18 19.31 -16.85 -11.26
N THR A 19 18.43 -17.83 -11.26
CA THR A 19 18.04 -18.56 -12.46
C THR A 19 17.10 -17.73 -13.32
N ASP A 20 16.99 -18.03 -14.61
CA ASP A 20 16.05 -17.36 -15.52
C ASP A 20 14.62 -17.38 -15.00
N THR A 21 14.19 -18.51 -14.41
CA THR A 21 12.85 -18.64 -13.82
C THR A 21 12.65 -17.70 -12.63
N GLU A 22 13.66 -17.53 -11.79
CA GLU A 22 13.60 -16.57 -10.66
C GLU A 22 13.58 -15.12 -11.15
N ILE A 23 14.37 -14.79 -12.18
CA ILE A 23 14.39 -13.46 -12.80
C ILE A 23 13.03 -13.14 -13.42
N ILE A 24 12.44 -14.07 -14.16
CA ILE A 24 11.09 -13.94 -14.74
C ILE A 24 10.06 -13.76 -13.61
N GLY A 25 10.17 -14.54 -12.53
CA GLY A 25 9.28 -14.44 -11.36
C GLY A 25 9.34 -13.05 -10.70
N VAL A 26 10.53 -12.50 -10.54
CA VAL A 26 10.72 -11.13 -9.99
C VAL A 26 10.12 -10.09 -10.94
N ALA A 27 10.45 -10.15 -12.23
CA ALA A 27 9.92 -9.21 -13.23
C ALA A 27 8.39 -9.25 -13.29
N TYR A 28 7.80 -10.45 -13.29
CA TYR A 28 6.35 -10.65 -13.26
C TYR A 28 5.70 -10.05 -12.00
N ALA A 29 6.29 -10.30 -10.82
CA ALA A 29 5.81 -9.75 -9.58
C ALA A 29 5.85 -8.22 -9.55
N MET A 30 6.88 -7.61 -10.14
CA MET A 30 6.99 -6.15 -10.26
C MET A 30 5.92 -5.56 -11.17
N ILE A 31 5.63 -6.19 -12.31
CA ILE A 31 4.59 -5.73 -13.24
C ILE A 31 3.22 -5.80 -12.58
N ILE A 32 2.86 -6.96 -12.02
CA ILE A 32 1.54 -7.13 -11.37
C ILE A 32 1.40 -6.22 -10.15
N GLY A 33 2.42 -6.20 -9.30
CA GLY A 33 2.36 -5.41 -8.06
C GLY A 33 2.35 -3.90 -8.28
N GLY A 34 3.01 -3.43 -9.36
CA GLY A 34 3.19 -1.99 -9.62
C GLY A 34 2.12 -1.38 -10.52
N LEU A 35 1.44 -2.17 -11.36
CA LEU A 35 0.52 -1.61 -12.35
C LEU A 35 -0.84 -1.25 -11.75
N GLU A 36 -1.58 -2.24 -11.28
CA GLU A 36 -2.98 -2.05 -10.86
C GLU A 36 -3.11 -1.33 -9.52
N THR A 37 -2.27 -1.67 -8.55
CA THR A 37 -2.44 -1.18 -7.18
C THR A 37 -2.25 0.33 -7.07
N THR A 38 -1.22 0.89 -7.71
CA THR A 38 -0.98 2.34 -7.71
C THR A 38 -2.03 3.07 -8.54
N GLN A 39 -2.48 2.49 -9.67
CA GLN A 39 -3.57 3.03 -10.47
C GLN A 39 -4.87 3.12 -9.66
N TYR A 40 -5.24 2.06 -8.94
CA TYR A 40 -6.43 2.08 -8.08
C TYR A 40 -6.29 3.05 -6.91
N ALA A 41 -5.10 3.19 -6.33
CA ALA A 41 -4.87 4.18 -5.29
C ALA A 41 -5.16 5.60 -5.80
N ILE A 42 -4.59 6.00 -6.94
CA ILE A 42 -4.83 7.31 -7.56
C ILE A 42 -6.30 7.49 -7.94
N ALA A 43 -6.96 6.46 -8.47
CA ALA A 43 -8.38 6.51 -8.80
C ALA A 43 -9.26 6.70 -7.56
N HIS A 44 -8.98 6.00 -6.46
CA HIS A 44 -9.69 6.21 -5.18
C HIS A 44 -9.48 7.63 -4.65
N GLN A 45 -8.27 8.16 -4.74
CA GLN A 45 -7.94 9.53 -4.36
C GLN A 45 -8.73 10.55 -5.20
N ALA A 46 -8.83 10.32 -6.51
CA ALA A 46 -9.62 11.16 -7.39
C ALA A 46 -11.11 11.18 -6.99
N VAL A 47 -11.69 10.01 -6.68
CA VAL A 47 -13.08 9.92 -6.20
C VAL A 47 -13.24 10.70 -4.88
N MET A 48 -12.31 10.54 -3.93
CA MET A 48 -12.37 11.29 -2.66
C MET A 48 -12.36 12.81 -2.88
N LEU A 49 -11.58 13.32 -3.82
CA LEU A 49 -11.52 14.76 -4.12
C LEU A 49 -12.75 15.24 -4.92
N ILE A 50 -13.41 14.38 -5.67
CA ILE A 50 -14.70 14.67 -6.32
C ILE A 50 -15.80 14.75 -5.27
N ASP A 51 -15.79 13.84 -4.29
CA ASP A 51 -16.78 13.79 -3.21
C ASP A 51 -16.58 14.91 -2.18
N ASP A 52 -15.36 15.45 -2.05
CA ASP A 52 -15.00 16.57 -1.16
C ASP A 52 -14.24 17.68 -1.94
N PRO A 53 -14.95 18.59 -2.62
CA PRO A 53 -14.35 19.69 -3.36
C PRO A 53 -13.57 20.68 -2.49
N ASP A 54 -13.93 20.84 -1.21
CA ASP A 54 -13.23 21.73 -0.29
C ASP A 54 -11.85 21.17 0.05
N LEU A 55 -11.72 19.86 0.21
CA LEU A 55 -10.44 19.17 0.36
C LEU A 55 -9.56 19.39 -0.88
N TYR A 56 -10.13 19.26 -2.09
CA TYR A 56 -9.40 19.55 -3.32
C TYR A 56 -8.84 20.99 -3.34
N VAL A 57 -9.67 21.97 -2.99
CA VAL A 57 -9.26 23.39 -2.94
C VAL A 57 -8.18 23.64 -1.89
N ASP A 58 -8.26 22.96 -0.73
CA ASP A 58 -7.22 23.06 0.29
C ASP A 58 -5.88 22.50 -0.20
N LEU A 59 -5.89 21.32 -0.82
CA LEU A 59 -4.68 20.68 -1.36
C LEU A 59 -4.07 21.47 -2.54
N ASP A 60 -4.91 22.06 -3.37
CA ASP A 60 -4.44 22.91 -4.48
C ASP A 60 -3.69 24.15 -3.99
N LYS A 61 -4.12 24.73 -2.88
CA LYS A 61 -3.47 25.88 -2.23
C LYS A 61 -2.28 25.50 -1.36
N ASN A 62 -2.28 24.30 -0.80
CA ASN A 62 -1.35 23.81 0.22
C ASN A 62 -0.74 22.48 -0.23
N ARG A 63 0.07 22.52 -1.30
CA ARG A 63 0.65 21.33 -1.95
C ARG A 63 1.51 20.47 -1.01
N GLU A 64 2.05 21.03 0.05
CA GLU A 64 2.78 20.30 1.09
C GLU A 64 1.92 19.29 1.83
N LYS A 65 0.60 19.42 1.79
CA LYS A 65 -0.35 18.47 2.38
C LYS A 65 -0.61 17.24 1.51
N ILE A 66 -0.21 17.23 0.25
CA ILE A 66 -0.45 16.11 -0.68
C ILE A 66 0.09 14.79 -0.11
N ASN A 67 1.26 14.82 0.52
CA ASN A 67 1.81 13.61 1.13
C ASN A 67 0.91 13.06 2.25
N ALA A 68 0.36 13.91 3.11
CA ALA A 68 -0.58 13.51 4.15
C ALA A 68 -1.89 12.96 3.55
N PHE A 69 -2.39 13.59 2.49
CA PHE A 69 -3.55 13.10 1.75
C PHE A 69 -3.31 11.72 1.13
N VAL A 70 -2.16 11.49 0.52
CA VAL A 70 -1.79 10.17 -0.03
C VAL A 70 -1.80 9.11 1.07
N GLU A 71 -1.19 9.35 2.24
CA GLU A 71 -1.17 8.39 3.34
C GLU A 71 -2.58 8.12 3.90
N GLU A 72 -3.38 9.15 4.16
CA GLU A 72 -4.74 8.99 4.68
C GLU A 72 -5.67 8.31 3.68
N SER A 73 -5.55 8.63 2.39
CA SER A 73 -6.32 7.94 1.35
C SER A 73 -5.96 6.45 1.26
N LEU A 74 -4.67 6.13 1.32
CA LEU A 74 -4.19 4.75 1.38
C LEU A 74 -4.69 4.01 2.62
N ARG A 75 -4.81 4.70 3.75
CA ARG A 75 -5.38 4.13 4.97
C ARG A 75 -6.87 3.83 4.78
N VAL A 76 -7.67 4.82 4.41
CA VAL A 76 -9.14 4.70 4.35
C VAL A 76 -9.61 3.83 3.17
N LYS A 77 -8.91 3.91 2.05
CA LYS A 77 -9.25 3.20 0.80
C LYS A 77 -8.04 2.48 0.22
N ALA A 78 -7.47 1.57 0.99
CA ALA A 78 -6.39 0.72 0.50
C ALA A 78 -6.77 0.06 -0.84
N PRO A 79 -5.93 0.13 -1.88
CA PRO A 79 -6.23 -0.52 -3.16
C PRO A 79 -6.36 -2.04 -3.01
N THR A 80 -5.62 -2.61 -2.07
CA THR A 80 -5.74 -4.02 -1.68
C THR A 80 -6.36 -4.12 -0.29
N GLN A 81 -7.64 -4.50 -0.21
CA GLN A 81 -8.38 -4.61 1.05
C GLN A 81 -7.98 -5.83 1.90
N GLY A 82 -7.50 -6.88 1.25
CA GLY A 82 -7.04 -8.10 1.90
C GLY A 82 -6.69 -9.13 0.85
N LEU A 83 -5.41 -9.34 0.61
CA LEU A 83 -4.90 -10.29 -0.37
C LEU A 83 -4.12 -11.42 0.29
N SER A 84 -3.43 -11.11 1.38
CA SER A 84 -2.50 -12.05 2.00
C SER A 84 -3.24 -13.11 2.79
N THR A 85 -3.05 -14.35 2.40
CA THR A 85 -3.46 -15.51 3.17
C THR A 85 -2.27 -16.10 3.91
N ARG A 86 -2.54 -16.71 5.06
CA ARG A 86 -1.58 -17.48 5.86
C ARG A 86 -2.23 -18.80 6.26
N MET A 87 -1.43 -19.79 6.52
CA MET A 87 -1.88 -21.05 7.08
C MET A 87 -1.18 -21.26 8.42
N THR A 88 -1.93 -21.62 9.45
CA THR A 88 -1.38 -21.94 10.76
C THR A 88 -0.55 -23.22 10.69
N THR A 89 0.65 -23.18 11.26
CA THR A 89 1.56 -24.34 11.31
C THR A 89 1.38 -25.18 12.58
N GLN A 90 0.66 -24.64 13.55
CA GLN A 90 0.28 -25.24 14.84
C GLN A 90 -1.06 -24.66 15.29
N ASP A 91 -1.64 -25.19 16.37
CA ASP A 91 -2.82 -24.60 17.01
C ASP A 91 -2.42 -23.26 17.63
N GLU A 92 -3.26 -22.25 17.44
CA GLU A 92 -3.02 -20.88 17.89
C GLU A 92 -4.27 -20.31 18.58
N VAL A 93 -4.08 -19.27 19.39
CA VAL A 93 -5.18 -18.51 19.99
C VAL A 93 -5.02 -17.03 19.65
N PHE A 94 -5.97 -16.48 18.89
CA PHE A 94 -6.01 -15.06 18.54
C PHE A 94 -7.15 -14.37 19.29
N GLN A 95 -6.82 -13.50 20.24
CA GLN A 95 -7.79 -12.76 21.06
C GLN A 95 -8.88 -13.65 21.68
N GLY A 96 -8.49 -14.82 22.19
CA GLY A 96 -9.40 -15.79 22.80
C GLY A 96 -10.12 -16.73 21.82
N VAL A 97 -9.89 -16.61 20.52
CA VAL A 97 -10.42 -17.52 19.51
C VAL A 97 -9.39 -18.62 19.21
N GLU A 98 -9.79 -19.87 19.43
CA GLU A 98 -8.96 -21.04 19.08
C GLU A 98 -8.95 -21.22 17.56
N VAL A 99 -7.75 -21.33 16.99
CA VAL A 99 -7.52 -21.51 15.56
C VAL A 99 -6.66 -22.75 15.36
N PRO A 100 -7.23 -23.87 14.89
CA PRO A 100 -6.50 -25.11 14.71
C PRO A 100 -5.39 -25.01 13.67
N LYS A 101 -4.39 -25.88 13.78
CA LYS A 101 -3.38 -26.09 12.76
C LYS A 101 -4.01 -26.38 11.39
N GLY A 102 -3.45 -25.78 10.34
CA GLY A 102 -3.94 -25.91 8.97
C GLY A 102 -5.08 -24.95 8.61
N SER A 103 -5.51 -24.10 9.54
CA SER A 103 -6.51 -23.05 9.25
C SER A 103 -5.95 -22.00 8.31
N ILE A 104 -6.79 -21.54 7.36
CA ILE A 104 -6.45 -20.45 6.45
C ILE A 104 -6.90 -19.13 7.07
N LEU A 105 -5.94 -18.23 7.26
CA LEU A 105 -6.16 -16.87 7.75
C LEU A 105 -6.12 -15.89 6.59
N HIS A 106 -7.11 -15.03 6.50
CA HIS A 106 -7.14 -13.94 5.53
C HIS A 106 -6.87 -12.61 6.23
N LEU A 107 -5.76 -11.96 5.90
CA LEU A 107 -5.38 -10.67 6.48
C LEU A 107 -6.17 -9.53 5.82
N ARG A 108 -7.06 -8.91 6.59
CA ARG A 108 -7.96 -7.84 6.12
C ARG A 108 -7.38 -6.46 6.44
N TYR A 109 -6.44 -6.00 5.61
CA TYR A 109 -5.77 -4.70 5.80
C TYR A 109 -6.74 -3.52 5.83
N GLY A 110 -7.72 -3.51 4.93
CA GLY A 110 -8.72 -2.46 4.89
C GLY A 110 -9.53 -2.33 6.19
N ALA A 111 -9.85 -3.44 6.85
CA ALA A 111 -10.51 -3.42 8.14
C ALA A 111 -9.58 -2.91 9.26
N ALA A 112 -8.34 -3.39 9.27
CA ALA A 112 -7.35 -2.94 10.26
C ALA A 112 -7.01 -1.45 10.14
N ASN A 113 -7.06 -0.90 8.94
CA ASN A 113 -6.77 0.52 8.68
C ASN A 113 -7.86 1.48 9.17
N VAL A 114 -9.05 0.97 9.46
CA VAL A 114 -10.19 1.74 9.99
C VAL A 114 -10.64 1.21 11.34
N ASP A 115 -9.78 0.51 12.05
CA ASP A 115 -10.03 0.02 13.39
C ASP A 115 -10.10 1.19 14.39
N PRO A 116 -11.24 1.43 15.07
CA PRO A 116 -11.40 2.55 16.00
C PRO A 116 -10.51 2.45 17.25
N ASP A 117 -10.05 1.25 17.62
CA ASP A 117 -9.10 1.06 18.71
C ASP A 117 -7.69 1.56 18.35
N THR A 118 -7.43 1.75 17.07
CA THR A 118 -6.14 2.19 16.53
C THR A 118 -6.19 3.61 15.96
N PHE A 119 -7.29 3.97 15.30
CA PHE A 119 -7.44 5.24 14.61
C PHE A 119 -8.69 5.98 15.10
N GLU A 120 -8.50 7.14 15.70
CA GLU A 120 -9.60 8.03 16.05
C GLU A 120 -10.30 8.53 14.79
N CYS A 121 -11.64 8.62 14.77
CA CYS A 121 -12.44 8.97 13.59
C CYS A 121 -11.96 8.21 12.33
N PRO A 122 -12.01 6.86 12.34
CA PRO A 122 -11.25 6.03 11.40
C PRO A 122 -11.68 6.16 9.93
N HIS A 123 -12.87 6.68 9.66
CA HIS A 123 -13.40 6.87 8.31
C HIS A 123 -13.19 8.28 7.75
N GLU A 124 -12.67 9.20 8.56
CA GLU A 124 -12.39 10.58 8.16
C GLU A 124 -10.97 10.72 7.62
N ILE A 125 -10.80 11.60 6.62
CA ILE A 125 -9.49 12.03 6.13
C ILE A 125 -8.98 13.13 7.04
N ASP A 126 -7.95 12.84 7.82
CA ASP A 126 -7.30 13.80 8.72
C ASP A 126 -5.85 14.04 8.29
N LEU A 127 -5.61 15.15 7.59
CA LEU A 127 -4.27 15.51 7.09
C LEU A 127 -3.28 15.85 8.22
N ASN A 128 -3.75 16.00 9.45
CA ASN A 128 -2.92 16.27 10.62
C ASN A 128 -2.78 15.05 11.54
N ARG A 129 -3.26 13.88 11.09
CA ARG A 129 -3.20 12.65 11.88
C ARG A 129 -1.78 12.32 12.30
N LYS A 130 -1.60 12.02 13.55
CA LYS A 130 -0.31 11.51 14.07
C LYS A 130 -0.05 10.12 13.52
N ALA A 131 1.21 9.85 13.18
CA ALA A 131 1.66 8.56 12.67
C ALA A 131 0.90 8.10 11.40
N LEU A 132 0.81 8.98 10.40
CA LEU A 132 0.16 8.76 9.10
C LEU A 132 0.52 7.41 8.45
N THR A 133 1.77 6.97 8.57
CA THR A 133 2.28 5.73 7.97
C THR A 133 2.00 4.46 8.77
N ARG A 134 1.21 4.54 9.86
CA ARG A 134 0.91 3.38 10.72
C ARG A 134 -0.05 2.38 10.08
N HIS A 135 -0.73 2.75 9.00
CA HIS A 135 -1.65 1.87 8.30
C HIS A 135 -0.96 0.63 7.70
N LEU A 136 -1.72 -0.44 7.50
CA LEU A 136 -1.21 -1.73 7.01
C LEU A 136 -1.36 -1.93 5.50
N THR A 137 -1.63 -0.88 4.72
CA THR A 137 -1.83 -0.96 3.26
C THR A 137 -0.67 -1.62 2.53
N PHE A 138 0.55 -1.40 3.01
CA PHE A 138 1.76 -2.02 2.48
C PHE A 138 2.24 -3.24 3.27
N SER A 139 1.40 -3.79 4.17
CA SER A 139 1.77 -4.88 5.08
C SER A 139 2.90 -4.48 6.04
N GLN A 140 3.39 -5.43 6.83
CA GLN A 140 4.51 -5.26 7.76
C GLN A 140 5.39 -6.52 7.85
N GLY A 141 6.60 -6.36 8.43
CA GLY A 141 7.54 -7.44 8.66
C GLY A 141 8.21 -7.93 7.37
N HIS A 142 8.57 -9.19 7.31
CA HIS A 142 9.29 -9.79 6.17
C HIS A 142 8.52 -9.73 4.84
N ARG A 143 7.23 -9.45 4.88
CA ARG A 143 6.35 -9.37 3.69
C ARG A 143 5.88 -7.94 3.42
N THR A 144 6.55 -6.95 3.98
CA THR A 144 6.30 -5.55 3.61
C THR A 144 6.45 -5.36 2.11
N CYS A 145 5.53 -4.59 1.51
CA CYS A 145 5.54 -4.32 0.08
C CYS A 145 6.88 -3.69 -0.36
N PRO A 146 7.62 -4.30 -1.28
CA PRO A 146 8.89 -3.75 -1.75
C PRO A 146 8.69 -2.46 -2.56
N GLY A 147 7.51 -2.28 -3.17
CA GLY A 147 7.14 -1.09 -3.95
C GLY A 147 6.59 0.07 -3.12
N ASN A 148 6.57 -0.02 -1.78
CA ASN A 148 5.93 1.00 -0.94
C ASN A 148 6.50 2.42 -1.13
N GLY A 149 7.80 2.54 -1.33
CA GLY A 149 8.46 3.84 -1.56
C GLY A 149 8.15 4.43 -2.92
N ILE A 150 8.26 3.62 -3.98
CA ILE A 150 7.98 4.07 -5.36
C ILE A 150 6.50 4.41 -5.54
N SER A 151 5.59 3.62 -4.99
CA SER A 151 4.14 3.87 -5.07
C SER A 151 3.76 5.21 -4.43
N ARG A 152 4.32 5.56 -3.27
CA ARG A 152 4.12 6.87 -2.64
C ARG A 152 4.66 8.01 -3.49
N LEU A 153 5.84 7.82 -4.04
CA LEU A 153 6.46 8.82 -4.92
C LEU A 153 5.62 9.06 -6.17
N GLU A 154 5.18 8.01 -6.84
CA GLU A 154 4.32 8.09 -8.03
C GLU A 154 3.01 8.84 -7.74
N GLN A 155 2.33 8.51 -6.64
CA GLN A 155 1.09 9.18 -6.24
C GLN A 155 1.31 10.67 -5.95
N ASN A 156 2.39 11.01 -5.22
CA ASN A 156 2.72 12.42 -4.94
C ASN A 156 3.03 13.21 -6.21
N ILE A 157 3.81 12.65 -7.13
CA ILE A 157 4.12 13.29 -8.41
C ILE A 157 2.85 13.43 -9.26
N ALA A 158 2.04 12.36 -9.35
CA ALA A 158 0.81 12.37 -10.12
C ALA A 158 -0.13 13.48 -9.66
N TRP A 159 -0.36 13.62 -8.35
CA TRP A 159 -1.25 14.66 -7.82
C TRP A 159 -0.70 16.06 -8.04
N ASN A 160 0.58 16.31 -7.83
CA ASN A 160 1.17 17.61 -8.17
C ASN A 160 0.98 17.95 -9.65
N CYS A 161 1.25 16.98 -10.54
CA CYS A 161 1.07 17.20 -11.98
C CYS A 161 -0.40 17.35 -12.42
N LEU A 162 -1.33 16.61 -11.80
CA LEU A 162 -2.76 16.67 -12.12
C LEU A 162 -3.35 18.01 -11.69
N MET A 163 -3.06 18.46 -10.47
CA MET A 163 -3.56 19.73 -9.95
C MET A 163 -3.05 20.95 -10.74
N ASP A 164 -1.92 20.84 -11.46
CA ASP A 164 -1.44 21.90 -12.36
C ASP A 164 -2.20 21.93 -13.70
N ARG A 165 -2.98 20.89 -14.03
CA ARG A 165 -3.63 20.72 -15.34
C ARG A 165 -5.16 20.64 -15.28
N ILE A 166 -5.73 20.31 -14.13
CA ILE A 166 -7.18 20.23 -13.97
C ILE A 166 -7.72 21.64 -13.75
N GLU A 167 -8.56 22.09 -14.68
CA GLU A 167 -9.31 23.33 -14.52
C GLU A 167 -10.40 23.15 -13.46
N LYS A 168 -10.66 24.23 -12.70
CA LYS A 168 -11.65 24.25 -11.61
C LYS A 168 -13.06 24.42 -12.13
#